data_676974e617513e135676bf6d5987abdd
#
_entry.id   676974e617513e135676bf6d5987abdd
#
_cell.length_a   1.000
_cell.length_b   1.000
_cell.length_c   1.000
_cell.angle_alpha   90.00
_cell.angle_beta   90.00
_cell.angle_gamma   90.00
#
_symmetry.space_group_name_H-M   'P 1'
#
loop_
_entity.id
_entity.type
_entity.pdbx_description
1 polymer ?
#
loop_
_entity_poly.entity_id
_entity_poly.type
_entity_poly.pdbx_seq_one_letter_code
_entity_poly.pdbx_strand_id
1 'polypeptide(L)'
;DRRFRYNMIPKCYGLMASEALEETGVLRVRRSPQLGYRGGGTLVAIIDTGIKLDDSLFLYEDGSSKVVSLWDQSDQRGTRPEGFLYGTEWTREEINNILQSDMDSGSNREDENNDSDGISSNSKNNVRKLPNDENGHGTFLAAIAAGREDIDQVFSGVAPDAELVVVKLKQSKKYLREFYSIPDGIWSCQEDDVMLAVRYVISVANKLGRPVSICLGIGTNLGGHNGANGLARYISYLSLLPRISFHIAGGNEGISGHHFHGIIRREEQYQTVDFNVAEGENG
;
A
#
# COMPACT_ATOMS: atom_id res chain seq x y z
N ASP A 1 43.33 1.47 -13.91
CA ASP A 1 43.01 1.47 -12.46
C ASP A 1 41.53 1.83 -12.25
N ARG A 2 40.65 0.83 -12.36
CA ARG A 2 39.24 1.02 -12.08
C ARG A 2 39.05 0.93 -10.56
N ARG A 3 39.08 2.08 -9.89
CA ARG A 3 38.64 2.16 -8.49
C ARG A 3 37.13 1.94 -8.43
N PHE A 4 36.73 0.71 -8.20
CA PHE A 4 35.36 0.42 -7.79
C PHE A 4 35.07 1.20 -6.51
N ARG A 5 34.18 2.18 -6.59
CA ARG A 5 33.66 2.83 -5.38
C ARG A 5 32.78 1.84 -4.66
N TYR A 6 33.10 1.54 -3.42
CA TYR A 6 32.34 0.61 -2.55
C TYR A 6 30.84 0.91 -2.52
N ASN A 7 30.46 2.19 -2.73
CA ASN A 7 29.09 2.66 -2.80
C ASN A 7 28.33 2.26 -4.09
N MET A 8 29.01 1.69 -5.09
CA MET A 8 28.41 1.23 -6.35
C MET A 8 28.09 -0.28 -6.34
N ILE A 9 28.43 -0.99 -5.27
CA ILE A 9 28.05 -2.40 -5.10
C ILE A 9 26.62 -2.42 -4.59
N PRO A 10 25.66 -3.05 -5.31
CA PRO A 10 24.29 -3.20 -4.83
C PRO A 10 24.33 -3.87 -3.45
N LYS A 11 23.75 -3.23 -2.46
CA LYS A 11 23.57 -3.82 -1.15
C LYS A 11 22.42 -4.81 -1.23
N CYS A 12 22.64 -6.03 -0.78
CA CYS A 12 21.56 -6.97 -0.55
C CYS A 12 20.91 -6.58 0.79
N TYR A 13 19.62 -6.31 0.75
CA TYR A 13 18.81 -6.09 1.94
C TYR A 13 18.10 -7.41 2.24
N GLY A 14 18.30 -7.94 3.43
CA GLY A 14 17.51 -9.03 3.97
C GLY A 14 16.25 -8.47 4.65
N LEU A 15 15.26 -9.31 4.87
CA LEU A 15 14.10 -8.97 5.71
C LEU A 15 14.59 -8.85 7.17
N MET A 16 14.93 -7.64 7.60
CA MET A 16 15.45 -7.34 8.96
C MET A 16 14.31 -6.84 9.87
N ALA A 17 13.16 -7.52 9.85
CA ALA A 17 11.99 -7.04 10.58
C ALA A 17 12.23 -6.95 12.10
N SER A 18 12.89 -7.92 12.70
CA SER A 18 13.15 -7.93 14.15
C SER A 18 14.18 -6.89 14.58
N GLU A 19 15.26 -6.72 13.84
CA GLU A 19 16.29 -5.72 14.13
C GLU A 19 15.77 -4.30 13.93
N ALA A 20 15.01 -4.05 12.87
CA ALA A 20 14.37 -2.75 12.64
C ALA A 20 13.38 -2.38 13.75
N LEU A 21 12.63 -3.34 14.27
CA LEU A 21 11.71 -3.14 15.40
C LEU A 21 12.44 -2.87 16.73
N GLU A 22 13.63 -3.44 16.92
CA GLU A 22 14.50 -3.15 18.08
C GLU A 22 15.07 -1.72 17.98
N GLU A 23 15.70 -1.39 16.86
CA GLU A 23 16.34 -0.09 16.58
C GLU A 23 15.35 1.09 16.67
N THR A 24 14.14 0.92 16.17
CA THR A 24 13.06 1.92 16.24
C THR A 24 12.39 2.01 17.62
N GLY A 25 12.72 1.09 18.54
CA GLY A 25 12.14 1.03 19.88
C GLY A 25 10.74 0.41 19.94
N VAL A 26 10.22 -0.12 18.86
CA VAL A 26 8.89 -0.76 18.80
C VAL A 26 8.82 -1.94 19.77
N LEU A 27 9.85 -2.80 19.83
CA LEU A 27 9.89 -3.93 20.75
C LEU A 27 9.91 -3.48 22.22
N ARG A 28 10.53 -2.34 22.51
CA ARG A 28 10.52 -1.77 23.88
C ARG A 28 9.11 -1.37 24.32
N VAL A 29 8.33 -0.77 23.41
CA VAL A 29 6.92 -0.41 23.66
C VAL A 29 6.08 -1.66 23.88
N ARG A 30 6.23 -2.69 23.04
CA ARG A 30 5.48 -3.95 23.12
C ARG A 30 5.77 -4.73 24.39
N ARG A 31 7.04 -4.80 24.81
CA ARG A 31 7.50 -5.52 26.00
C ARG A 31 7.29 -4.78 27.31
N SER A 32 6.90 -3.50 27.23
CA SER A 32 6.65 -2.68 28.42
C SER A 32 5.42 -3.19 29.18
N PRO A 33 5.55 -3.53 30.48
CA PRO A 33 4.39 -3.94 31.28
C PRO A 33 3.28 -2.89 31.40
N GLN A 34 3.64 -1.62 31.24
CA GLN A 34 2.69 -0.49 31.32
C GLN A 34 2.05 -0.16 29.97
N LEU A 35 2.73 -0.44 28.86
CA LEU A 35 2.28 -0.06 27.50
C LEU A 35 1.72 -1.27 26.77
N GLY A 36 2.56 -2.25 26.44
CA GLY A 36 2.16 -3.50 25.78
C GLY A 36 1.39 -3.32 24.46
N TYR A 37 1.55 -2.15 23.81
CA TYR A 37 0.76 -1.82 22.62
C TYR A 37 1.22 -2.62 21.42
N ARG A 38 0.26 -3.33 20.80
CA ARG A 38 0.43 -4.14 19.60
C ARG A 38 -0.54 -3.77 18.47
N GLY A 39 -1.32 -2.71 18.65
CA GLY A 39 -2.30 -2.22 17.69
C GLY A 39 -3.71 -2.77 17.83
N GLY A 40 -3.99 -3.62 18.82
CA GLY A 40 -5.35 -4.15 19.08
C GLY A 40 -6.39 -3.03 19.23
N GLY A 41 -7.55 -3.18 18.57
CA GLY A 41 -8.62 -2.17 18.56
C GLY A 41 -8.38 -0.98 17.62
N THR A 42 -7.22 -0.89 16.95
CA THR A 42 -6.90 0.17 15.99
C THR A 42 -6.98 -0.33 14.54
N LEU A 43 -7.09 0.60 13.61
CA LEU A 43 -7.01 0.34 12.17
C LEU A 43 -5.68 0.86 11.64
N VAL A 44 -5.05 0.07 10.78
CA VAL A 44 -3.97 0.53 9.90
C VAL A 44 -4.52 0.59 8.48
N ALA A 45 -4.43 1.74 7.86
CA ALA A 45 -4.89 1.90 6.49
C ALA A 45 -3.70 1.95 5.53
N ILE A 46 -3.79 1.16 4.46
CA ILE A 46 -2.81 1.12 3.36
C ILE A 46 -3.48 1.68 2.11
N ILE A 47 -2.96 2.78 1.60
CA ILE A 47 -3.41 3.41 0.35
C ILE A 47 -2.28 3.26 -0.66
N ASP A 48 -2.37 2.24 -1.53
CA ASP A 48 -1.25 1.81 -2.37
C ASP A 48 -1.70 0.98 -3.58
N THR A 49 -0.86 0.07 -4.09
CA THR A 49 -1.11 -0.80 -5.24
C THR A 49 -2.09 -1.94 -4.98
N GLY A 50 -2.42 -2.21 -3.72
CA GLY A 50 -3.31 -3.28 -3.29
C GLY A 50 -2.76 -4.10 -2.13
N ILE A 51 -3.25 -5.31 -1.99
CA ILE A 51 -2.80 -6.30 -1.00
C ILE A 51 -3.07 -7.71 -1.50
N LYS A 52 -2.19 -8.65 -1.17
CA LYS A 52 -2.39 -10.07 -1.38
C LYS A 52 -3.20 -10.64 -0.22
N LEU A 53 -4.52 -10.75 -0.40
CA LEU A 53 -5.49 -11.09 0.66
C LEU A 53 -5.37 -12.50 1.21
N ASP A 54 -4.82 -13.44 0.43
CA ASP A 54 -4.60 -14.84 0.78
C ASP A 54 -3.24 -15.11 1.45
N ASP A 55 -2.45 -14.07 1.71
CA ASP A 55 -1.19 -14.19 2.42
C ASP A 55 -1.44 -14.40 3.93
N SER A 56 -0.75 -15.39 4.51
CA SER A 56 -0.91 -15.78 5.93
C SER A 56 -0.68 -14.64 6.93
N LEU A 57 0.10 -13.63 6.55
CA LEU A 57 0.35 -12.44 7.38
C LEU A 57 -0.91 -11.57 7.59
N PHE A 58 -1.92 -11.74 6.73
CA PHE A 58 -3.17 -10.98 6.79
C PHE A 58 -4.37 -11.84 7.17
N LEU A 59 -4.13 -13.05 7.62
CA LEU A 59 -5.16 -13.96 8.09
C LEU A 59 -5.00 -14.23 9.60
N TYR A 60 -6.11 -14.40 10.29
CA TYR A 60 -6.13 -14.96 11.64
C TYR A 60 -5.90 -16.47 11.61
N GLU A 61 -5.72 -17.08 12.77
CA GLU A 61 -5.49 -18.52 12.89
C GLU A 61 -6.67 -19.37 12.39
N ASP A 62 -7.88 -18.80 12.44
CA ASP A 62 -9.10 -19.43 11.91
C ASP A 62 -9.27 -19.25 10.38
N GLY A 63 -8.28 -18.67 9.73
CA GLY A 63 -8.31 -18.37 8.29
C GLY A 63 -9.10 -17.12 7.89
N SER A 64 -9.73 -16.43 8.85
CA SER A 64 -10.44 -15.19 8.56
C SER A 64 -9.49 -14.01 8.31
N SER A 65 -9.92 -13.06 7.48
CA SER A 65 -9.10 -11.91 7.07
C SER A 65 -8.97 -10.85 8.16
N LYS A 66 -7.77 -10.29 8.31
CA LYS A 66 -7.51 -9.07 9.08
C LYS A 66 -8.00 -7.81 8.37
N VAL A 67 -8.29 -7.88 7.06
CA VAL A 67 -8.81 -6.74 6.29
C VAL A 67 -10.30 -6.57 6.57
N VAL A 68 -10.66 -5.44 7.16
CA VAL A 68 -12.06 -5.11 7.49
C VAL A 68 -12.83 -4.57 6.30
N SER A 69 -12.13 -3.87 5.42
CA SER A 69 -12.71 -3.32 4.19
C SER A 69 -11.60 -3.02 3.18
N LEU A 70 -11.86 -3.28 1.90
CA LEU A 70 -10.98 -2.95 0.80
C LEU A 70 -11.78 -2.24 -0.30
N TRP A 71 -11.26 -1.10 -0.77
CA TRP A 71 -11.76 -0.42 -1.95
C TRP A 71 -10.80 -0.57 -3.12
N ASP A 72 -11.21 -1.33 -4.12
CA ASP A 72 -10.49 -1.41 -5.40
C ASP A 72 -11.02 -0.32 -6.34
N GLN A 73 -10.24 0.74 -6.53
CA GLN A 73 -10.60 1.86 -7.40
C GLN A 73 -10.56 1.47 -8.89
N SER A 74 -9.87 0.40 -9.25
CA SER A 74 -9.72 -0.06 -10.64
C SER A 74 -10.87 -0.96 -11.10
N ASP A 75 -11.52 -1.70 -10.19
CA ASP A 75 -12.62 -2.60 -10.50
C ASP A 75 -13.97 -1.89 -10.45
N GLN A 76 -14.76 -2.00 -11.52
CA GLN A 76 -16.09 -1.38 -11.65
C GLN A 76 -17.24 -2.39 -11.59
N ARG A 77 -16.95 -3.68 -11.33
CA ARG A 77 -17.92 -4.78 -11.47
C ARG A 77 -18.74 -5.02 -10.20
N GLY A 78 -18.26 -4.58 -9.06
CA GLY A 78 -18.91 -4.80 -7.77
C GLY A 78 -19.65 -3.58 -7.23
N THR A 79 -20.05 -3.67 -5.95
CA THR A 79 -20.73 -2.60 -5.23
C THR A 79 -19.74 -1.46 -4.94
N ARG A 80 -20.15 -0.24 -5.24
CA ARG A 80 -19.36 0.95 -4.92
C ARG A 80 -19.47 1.28 -3.45
N PRO A 81 -18.41 1.83 -2.83
CA PRO A 81 -18.54 2.35 -1.48
C PRO A 81 -19.59 3.47 -1.41
N GLU A 82 -20.28 3.56 -0.29
CA GLU A 82 -21.30 4.59 -0.06
C GLU A 82 -20.70 6.00 -0.16
N GLY A 83 -21.29 6.84 -1.00
CA GLY A 83 -20.83 8.21 -1.24
C GLY A 83 -19.66 8.34 -2.24
N PHE A 84 -19.32 7.25 -2.96
CA PHE A 84 -18.32 7.24 -4.02
C PHE A 84 -18.94 6.82 -5.37
N LEU A 85 -18.35 7.31 -6.46
CA LEU A 85 -18.94 7.17 -7.80
C LEU A 85 -18.32 6.03 -8.63
N TYR A 86 -17.27 5.39 -8.14
CA TYR A 86 -16.54 4.33 -8.87
C TYR A 86 -15.87 3.36 -7.90
N GLY A 87 -15.27 2.32 -8.48
CA GLY A 87 -14.55 1.29 -7.75
C GLY A 87 -15.49 0.24 -7.16
N THR A 88 -14.89 -0.76 -6.56
CA THR A 88 -15.58 -1.87 -5.91
C THR A 88 -15.15 -1.94 -4.46
N GLU A 89 -16.10 -1.93 -3.55
CA GLU A 89 -15.86 -2.23 -2.13
C GLU A 89 -15.96 -3.73 -1.87
N TRP A 90 -15.06 -4.22 -1.03
CA TRP A 90 -15.02 -5.57 -0.54
C TRP A 90 -15.09 -5.53 0.99
N THR A 91 -16.13 -6.11 1.53
CA THR A 91 -16.29 -6.28 2.98
C THR A 91 -15.50 -7.49 3.46
N ARG A 92 -15.17 -7.54 4.76
CA ARG A 92 -14.53 -8.73 5.36
C ARG A 92 -15.35 -10.01 5.11
N GLU A 93 -16.66 -9.92 5.15
CA GLU A 93 -17.53 -11.07 4.91
C GLU A 93 -17.37 -11.61 3.49
N GLU A 94 -17.40 -10.74 2.48
CA GLU A 94 -17.17 -11.14 1.08
C GLU A 94 -15.78 -11.74 0.88
N ILE A 95 -14.75 -11.14 1.49
CA ILE A 95 -13.37 -11.65 1.45
C ILE A 95 -13.31 -13.06 2.05
N ASN A 96 -13.84 -13.24 3.26
CA ASN A 96 -13.82 -14.53 3.96
C ASN A 96 -14.56 -15.62 3.19
N ASN A 97 -15.72 -15.31 2.61
CA ASN A 97 -16.50 -16.27 1.82
C ASN A 97 -15.71 -16.80 0.62
N ILE A 98 -14.92 -15.95 -0.03
CA ILE A 98 -14.09 -16.38 -1.17
C ILE A 98 -12.88 -17.18 -0.67
N LEU A 99 -12.17 -16.71 0.36
CA LEU A 99 -11.03 -17.44 0.93
C LEU A 99 -11.42 -18.85 1.37
N GLN A 100 -12.58 -19.04 2.00
CA GLN A 100 -13.10 -20.35 2.38
C GLN A 100 -13.42 -21.22 1.17
N SER A 101 -14.07 -20.67 0.15
CA SER A 101 -14.40 -21.43 -1.07
C SER A 101 -13.16 -21.89 -1.84
N ASP A 102 -12.09 -21.11 -1.81
CA ASP A 102 -10.82 -21.47 -2.45
C ASP A 102 -10.09 -22.59 -1.67
N MET A 103 -10.16 -22.58 -0.33
CA MET A 103 -9.63 -23.66 0.52
C MET A 103 -10.37 -24.97 0.27
N ASP A 104 -11.71 -24.95 0.23
CA ASP A 104 -12.54 -26.13 -0.01
C ASP A 104 -12.31 -26.73 -1.41
N SER A 105 -12.06 -25.89 -2.40
CA SER A 105 -11.78 -26.31 -3.79
C SER A 105 -10.37 -26.89 -3.94
N GLY A 106 -9.41 -26.47 -3.12
CA GLY A 106 -8.03 -26.96 -3.11
C GLY A 106 -7.92 -28.37 -2.53
N SER A 107 -8.74 -28.70 -1.53
CA SER A 107 -8.71 -30.02 -0.88
C SER A 107 -9.25 -31.17 -1.73
N ASN A 108 -10.02 -30.88 -2.79
CA ASN A 108 -10.61 -31.88 -3.69
C ASN A 108 -9.78 -32.18 -4.94
N ARG A 109 -8.56 -31.65 -5.08
CA ARG A 109 -7.73 -31.83 -6.29
C ARG A 109 -6.66 -32.91 -6.19
N GLU A 110 -6.53 -33.61 -5.08
CA GLU A 110 -5.50 -34.66 -4.91
C GLU A 110 -5.91 -36.07 -5.38
N ASP A 111 -7.17 -36.31 -5.81
CA ASP A 111 -7.66 -37.67 -6.13
C ASP A 111 -8.29 -37.88 -7.52
N GLU A 112 -8.02 -37.07 -8.53
CA GLU A 112 -8.54 -37.33 -9.87
C GLU A 112 -7.44 -37.55 -10.93
N ASN A 113 -6.73 -38.68 -10.80
CA ASN A 113 -6.19 -39.42 -11.95
C ASN A 113 -7.19 -40.50 -12.35
N ASN A 114 -8.23 -40.15 -13.08
CA ASN A 114 -8.98 -41.17 -13.86
C ASN A 114 -9.63 -40.55 -15.09
N ASP A 115 -9.11 -40.95 -16.25
CA ASP A 115 -9.71 -40.75 -17.55
C ASP A 115 -11.15 -41.27 -17.56
N SER A 116 -12.11 -40.42 -17.90
CA SER A 116 -13.28 -40.82 -18.67
C SER A 116 -14.10 -39.62 -19.16
N ASP A 117 -14.40 -39.70 -20.42
CA ASP A 117 -15.18 -38.86 -21.31
C ASP A 117 -16.33 -38.00 -20.76
N GLY A 118 -16.26 -36.73 -21.12
CA GLY A 118 -17.36 -35.97 -21.72
C GLY A 118 -18.68 -35.87 -20.97
N ILE A 119 -18.86 -34.78 -20.21
CA ILE A 119 -20.06 -33.94 -20.30
C ILE A 119 -19.67 -32.54 -19.79
N SER A 120 -19.57 -31.60 -20.72
CA SER A 120 -19.36 -30.17 -20.42
C SER A 120 -20.62 -29.61 -19.77
N SER A 121 -20.67 -29.60 -18.45
CA SER A 121 -21.61 -28.77 -17.72
C SER A 121 -21.10 -27.30 -17.71
N ASN A 122 -21.65 -26.54 -18.66
CA ASN A 122 -21.52 -25.08 -18.74
C ASN A 122 -22.19 -24.41 -17.51
N SER A 123 -21.58 -24.53 -16.35
CA SER A 123 -21.86 -23.69 -15.19
C SER A 123 -20.58 -22.91 -14.90
N LYS A 124 -20.21 -21.97 -15.79
CA LYS A 124 -19.31 -20.90 -15.46
C LYS A 124 -20.03 -20.02 -14.43
N ASN A 125 -20.05 -20.46 -13.20
CA ASN A 125 -20.30 -19.56 -12.07
C ASN A 125 -19.25 -18.45 -12.20
N ASN A 126 -19.73 -17.23 -12.43
CA ASN A 126 -18.94 -16.01 -12.42
C ASN A 126 -18.50 -15.75 -10.97
N VAL A 127 -17.63 -16.61 -10.41
CA VAL A 127 -17.07 -16.43 -9.08
C VAL A 127 -16.20 -15.19 -9.16
N ARG A 128 -16.61 -14.15 -8.48
CA ARG A 128 -15.88 -12.90 -8.39
C ARG A 128 -14.55 -13.19 -7.69
N LYS A 129 -13.43 -12.92 -8.37
CA LYS A 129 -12.09 -13.11 -7.79
C LYS A 129 -11.72 -11.94 -6.89
N LEU A 130 -11.04 -12.25 -5.80
CA LEU A 130 -10.44 -11.24 -4.93
C LEU A 130 -9.49 -10.33 -5.72
N PRO A 131 -9.43 -9.03 -5.37
CA PRO A 131 -8.44 -8.14 -5.94
C PRO A 131 -7.03 -8.62 -5.56
N ASN A 132 -6.11 -8.49 -6.49
CA ASN A 132 -4.70 -8.85 -6.30
C ASN A 132 -3.82 -7.60 -6.34
N ASP A 133 -2.65 -7.70 -5.73
CA ASP A 133 -1.58 -6.71 -5.84
C ASP A 133 -0.51 -7.21 -6.82
N GLU A 134 -0.63 -6.81 -8.08
CA GLU A 134 0.31 -7.21 -9.13
C GLU A 134 1.69 -6.58 -8.98
N ASN A 135 1.79 -5.48 -8.25
CA ASN A 135 3.04 -4.77 -8.00
C ASN A 135 3.78 -5.31 -6.76
N GLY A 136 3.04 -5.69 -5.74
CA GLY A 136 3.55 -6.18 -4.46
C GLY A 136 3.94 -5.10 -3.45
N HIS A 137 3.97 -3.82 -3.85
CA HIS A 137 4.40 -2.73 -2.97
C HIS A 137 3.42 -2.50 -1.81
N GLY A 138 2.13 -2.45 -2.07
CA GLY A 138 1.11 -2.30 -1.03
C GLY A 138 1.08 -3.49 -0.07
N THR A 139 1.25 -4.73 -0.59
CA THR A 139 1.38 -5.95 0.22
C THR A 139 2.57 -5.86 1.17
N PHE A 140 3.74 -5.43 0.66
CA PHE A 140 4.95 -5.24 1.46
C PHE A 140 4.74 -4.21 2.58
N LEU A 141 4.14 -3.06 2.27
CA LEU A 141 3.85 -2.04 3.28
C LEU A 141 2.85 -2.54 4.32
N ALA A 142 1.81 -3.26 3.91
CA ALA A 142 0.82 -3.85 4.82
C ALA A 142 1.47 -4.85 5.77
N ALA A 143 2.39 -5.69 5.27
CA ALA A 143 3.11 -6.66 6.08
C ALA A 143 3.96 -5.97 7.15
N ILE A 144 4.78 -4.98 6.77
CA ILE A 144 5.61 -4.22 7.71
C ILE A 144 4.76 -3.48 8.74
N ALA A 145 3.66 -2.87 8.32
CA ALA A 145 2.83 -2.07 9.21
C ALA A 145 2.00 -2.93 10.18
N ALA A 146 1.34 -3.99 9.70
CA ALA A 146 0.35 -4.74 10.46
C ALA A 146 0.32 -6.26 10.17
N GLY A 147 1.34 -6.81 9.54
CA GLY A 147 1.46 -8.26 9.35
C GLY A 147 1.43 -9.00 10.67
N ARG A 148 0.73 -10.12 10.72
CA ARG A 148 0.67 -11.00 11.89
C ARG A 148 2.07 -11.45 12.30
N GLU A 149 2.25 -11.70 13.58
CA GLU A 149 3.47 -12.33 14.07
C GLU A 149 3.56 -13.76 13.55
N ASP A 150 4.65 -14.07 12.87
CA ASP A 150 4.99 -15.39 12.39
C ASP A 150 6.27 -15.84 13.10
N ILE A 151 6.13 -16.78 14.01
CA ILE A 151 7.23 -17.25 14.85
C ILE A 151 8.21 -18.09 14.03
N ASP A 152 7.72 -18.84 13.03
CA ASP A 152 8.54 -19.72 12.21
C ASP A 152 9.43 -18.92 11.24
N GLN A 153 8.93 -17.81 10.74
CA GLN A 153 9.68 -16.90 9.87
C GLN A 153 10.41 -15.78 10.63
N VAL A 154 10.28 -15.72 11.95
CA VAL A 154 10.83 -14.65 12.80
C VAL A 154 10.41 -13.27 12.31
N PHE A 155 9.15 -13.13 11.91
CA PHE A 155 8.59 -11.92 11.36
C PHE A 155 7.45 -11.37 12.24
N SER A 156 7.35 -10.05 12.31
CA SER A 156 6.19 -9.36 12.87
C SER A 156 6.09 -7.95 12.32
N GLY A 157 4.92 -7.52 11.90
CA GLY A 157 4.65 -6.12 11.59
C GLY A 157 4.78 -5.21 12.81
N VAL A 158 4.76 -3.91 12.64
CA VAL A 158 4.83 -2.91 13.73
C VAL A 158 3.64 -3.04 14.68
N ALA A 159 2.43 -3.22 14.15
CA ALA A 159 1.17 -3.34 14.87
C ALA A 159 0.45 -4.66 14.50
N PRO A 160 0.98 -5.84 14.91
CA PRO A 160 0.49 -7.14 14.43
C PRO A 160 -0.94 -7.46 14.83
N ASP A 161 -1.46 -6.82 15.87
CA ASP A 161 -2.83 -7.03 16.35
C ASP A 161 -3.82 -5.98 15.80
N ALA A 162 -3.34 -5.04 14.97
CA ALA A 162 -4.20 -4.11 14.24
C ALA A 162 -4.93 -4.81 13.08
N GLU A 163 -6.09 -4.26 12.72
CA GLU A 163 -6.82 -4.67 11.52
C GLU A 163 -6.59 -3.67 10.38
N LEU A 164 -6.81 -4.12 9.16
CA LEU A 164 -6.45 -3.38 7.95
C LEU A 164 -7.67 -2.79 7.25
N VAL A 165 -7.52 -1.57 6.76
CA VAL A 165 -8.37 -0.97 5.72
C VAL A 165 -7.47 -0.72 4.51
N VAL A 166 -7.85 -1.22 3.35
CA VAL A 166 -7.00 -1.15 2.16
C VAL A 166 -7.69 -0.36 1.05
N VAL A 167 -6.94 0.50 0.38
CA VAL A 167 -7.38 1.08 -0.90
C VAL A 167 -6.37 0.72 -1.96
N LYS A 168 -6.81 -0.07 -2.94
CA LYS A 168 -6.08 -0.32 -4.17
C LYS A 168 -6.32 0.85 -5.11
N LEU A 169 -5.29 1.68 -5.29
CA LEU A 169 -5.33 2.83 -6.17
C LEU A 169 -5.36 2.38 -7.63
N LYS A 170 -6.16 3.07 -8.45
CA LYS A 170 -6.13 2.87 -9.89
C LYS A 170 -5.00 3.63 -10.56
N GLN A 171 -4.60 3.19 -11.74
CA GLN A 171 -3.66 3.91 -12.62
C GLN A 171 -4.19 5.32 -12.93
N SER A 172 -3.26 6.27 -13.00
CA SER A 172 -3.55 7.62 -13.49
C SER A 172 -4.06 7.58 -14.93
N LYS A 173 -4.94 8.53 -15.26
CA LYS A 173 -5.56 8.61 -16.59
C LYS A 173 -4.51 8.85 -17.66
N LYS A 174 -4.76 8.31 -18.87
CA LYS A 174 -3.83 8.37 -20.01
C LYS A 174 -3.35 9.80 -20.31
N TYR A 175 -4.26 10.78 -20.34
CA TYR A 175 -3.90 12.17 -20.63
C TYR A 175 -2.96 12.79 -19.59
N LEU A 176 -3.04 12.38 -18.32
CA LEU A 176 -2.10 12.83 -17.28
C LEU A 176 -0.73 12.18 -17.45
N ARG A 177 -0.71 10.88 -17.80
CA ARG A 177 0.53 10.17 -18.08
C ARG A 177 1.26 10.79 -19.27
N GLU A 178 0.52 11.11 -20.34
CA GLU A 178 1.05 11.83 -21.53
C GLU A 178 1.55 13.23 -21.16
N PHE A 179 0.77 13.97 -20.36
CA PHE A 179 1.15 15.33 -19.94
C PHE A 179 2.44 15.38 -19.09
N TYR A 180 2.61 14.38 -18.21
CA TYR A 180 3.79 14.29 -17.35
C TYR A 180 4.89 13.38 -17.93
N SER A 181 4.78 12.97 -19.19
CA SER A 181 5.73 12.10 -19.88
C SER A 181 6.07 10.82 -19.07
N ILE A 182 5.06 10.21 -18.45
CA ILE A 182 5.24 8.98 -17.68
C ILE A 182 5.33 7.80 -18.64
N PRO A 183 6.47 7.06 -18.70
CA PRO A 183 6.66 5.95 -19.62
C PRO A 183 5.61 4.85 -19.45
N ASP A 184 5.34 4.10 -20.53
CA ASP A 184 4.50 2.92 -20.47
C ASP A 184 5.11 1.86 -19.53
N GLY A 185 4.24 1.19 -18.78
CA GLY A 185 4.65 0.19 -17.78
C GLY A 185 5.03 0.74 -16.41
N ILE A 186 5.27 2.05 -16.26
CA ILE A 186 5.49 2.65 -14.95
C ILE A 186 4.13 2.87 -14.25
N TRP A 187 4.00 2.35 -13.04
CA TRP A 187 2.80 2.57 -12.24
C TRP A 187 2.77 4.01 -11.70
N SER A 188 1.61 4.63 -11.77
CA SER A 188 1.38 5.97 -11.21
C SER A 188 -0.09 6.14 -10.84
N CYS A 189 -0.37 6.92 -9.82
CA CYS A 189 -1.72 7.30 -9.40
C CYS A 189 -1.89 8.82 -9.48
N GLN A 190 -3.13 9.29 -9.41
CA GLN A 190 -3.43 10.72 -9.45
C GLN A 190 -3.89 11.24 -8.09
N GLU A 191 -3.62 12.51 -7.82
CA GLU A 191 -3.80 13.14 -6.53
C GLU A 191 -5.25 13.07 -6.01
N ASP A 192 -6.24 13.29 -6.87
CA ASP A 192 -7.66 13.25 -6.52
C ASP A 192 -8.12 11.85 -6.08
N ASP A 193 -7.60 10.79 -6.68
CA ASP A 193 -7.89 9.42 -6.27
C ASP A 193 -7.30 9.10 -4.90
N VAL A 194 -6.12 9.65 -4.58
CA VAL A 194 -5.52 9.54 -3.24
C VAL A 194 -6.35 10.31 -2.20
N MET A 195 -6.82 11.51 -2.52
CA MET A 195 -7.69 12.29 -1.61
C MET A 195 -9.00 11.55 -1.33
N LEU A 196 -9.60 10.92 -2.35
CA LEU A 196 -10.80 10.11 -2.19
C LEU A 196 -10.51 8.83 -1.38
N ALA A 197 -9.35 8.20 -1.55
CA ALA A 197 -8.92 7.07 -0.74
C ALA A 197 -8.80 7.42 0.74
N VAL A 198 -8.20 8.56 1.07
CA VAL A 198 -8.14 9.07 2.45
C VAL A 198 -9.54 9.28 3.02
N ARG A 199 -10.44 9.91 2.25
CA ARG A 199 -11.84 10.11 2.66
C ARG A 199 -12.55 8.78 2.93
N TYR A 200 -12.35 7.77 2.08
CA TYR A 200 -12.91 6.44 2.26
C TYR A 200 -12.44 5.80 3.57
N VAL A 201 -11.13 5.78 3.81
CA VAL A 201 -10.55 5.23 5.03
C VAL A 201 -11.14 5.88 6.28
N ILE A 202 -11.23 7.21 6.29
CA ILE A 202 -11.82 7.95 7.42
C ILE A 202 -13.30 7.60 7.60
N SER A 203 -14.05 7.43 6.50
CA SER A 203 -15.45 6.99 6.54
C SER A 203 -15.59 5.62 7.19
N VAL A 204 -14.76 4.64 6.80
CA VAL A 204 -14.74 3.30 7.40
C VAL A 204 -14.38 3.36 8.89
N ALA A 205 -13.32 4.10 9.24
CA ALA A 205 -12.90 4.26 10.64
C ALA A 205 -13.98 4.87 11.52
N ASN A 206 -14.71 5.87 11.01
CA ASN A 206 -15.84 6.50 11.71
C ASN A 206 -17.03 5.56 11.88
N LYS A 207 -17.38 4.80 10.83
CA LYS A 207 -18.45 3.77 10.91
C LYS A 207 -18.15 2.73 11.98
N LEU A 208 -16.89 2.31 12.08
CA LEU A 208 -16.42 1.33 13.07
C LEU A 208 -16.15 1.94 14.45
N GLY A 209 -16.16 3.27 14.58
CA GLY A 209 -15.85 3.97 15.83
C GLY A 209 -14.40 3.78 16.30
N ARG A 210 -13.44 3.51 15.40
CA ARG A 210 -12.07 3.11 15.73
C ARG A 210 -11.05 4.15 15.27
N PRO A 211 -9.92 4.31 16.00
CA PRO A 211 -8.81 5.12 15.52
C PRO A 211 -8.13 4.47 14.31
N VAL A 212 -7.58 5.29 13.43
CA VAL A 212 -6.88 4.84 12.23
C VAL A 212 -5.52 5.51 12.04
N SER A 213 -4.53 4.71 11.71
CA SER A 213 -3.19 5.11 11.28
C SER A 213 -3.10 4.91 9.76
N ILE A 214 -2.97 5.99 9.00
CA ILE A 214 -3.01 5.98 7.53
C ILE A 214 -1.58 6.00 7.00
N CYS A 215 -1.20 4.97 6.26
CA CYS A 215 0.09 4.85 5.59
C CYS A 215 -0.04 5.21 4.11
N LEU A 216 0.78 6.17 3.67
CA LEU A 216 0.93 6.60 2.28
C LEU A 216 2.36 6.31 1.83
N GLY A 217 2.56 5.18 1.15
CA GLY A 217 3.84 4.75 0.60
C GLY A 217 4.17 5.37 -0.77
N ILE A 218 3.42 6.38 -1.18
CA ILE A 218 3.50 7.03 -2.48
C ILE A 218 4.00 8.46 -2.35
N GLY A 219 4.63 8.98 -3.39
CA GLY A 219 5.16 10.34 -3.42
C GLY A 219 5.33 10.88 -4.83
N THR A 220 5.73 12.14 -4.92
CA THR A 220 6.05 12.81 -6.18
C THR A 220 7.18 13.81 -5.95
N ASN A 221 8.02 14.00 -6.95
CA ASN A 221 9.04 15.05 -6.99
C ASN A 221 8.49 16.39 -7.51
N LEU A 222 7.21 16.41 -7.93
CA LEU A 222 6.57 17.63 -8.44
C LEU A 222 6.12 18.55 -7.31
N GLY A 223 6.29 19.85 -7.55
CA GLY A 223 5.81 20.88 -6.65
C GLY A 223 6.87 21.52 -5.76
N GLY A 224 6.45 22.45 -4.93
CA GLY A 224 7.35 23.33 -4.18
C GLY A 224 7.90 22.74 -2.86
N HIS A 225 7.61 21.52 -2.50
CA HIS A 225 8.04 20.82 -1.27
C HIS A 225 7.80 21.62 0.04
N ASN A 226 6.90 22.57 0.00
CA ASN A 226 6.57 23.47 1.10
C ASN A 226 5.21 23.17 1.77
N GLY A 227 4.60 22.03 1.40
CA GLY A 227 3.29 21.63 1.91
C GLY A 227 2.11 22.44 1.37
N ALA A 228 2.31 23.26 0.33
CA ALA A 228 1.26 24.14 -0.21
C ALA A 228 0.40 23.51 -1.31
N ASN A 229 0.73 22.30 -1.80
CA ASN A 229 -0.08 21.59 -2.79
C ASN A 229 -1.42 21.10 -2.20
N GLY A 230 -2.35 20.67 -3.07
CA GLY A 230 -3.71 20.29 -2.71
C GLY A 230 -3.75 19.15 -1.69
N LEU A 231 -3.05 18.05 -1.98
CA LEU A 231 -3.00 16.87 -1.12
C LEU A 231 -2.36 17.16 0.23
N ALA A 232 -1.23 17.90 0.25
CA ALA A 232 -0.54 18.24 1.50
C ALA A 232 -1.43 19.08 2.43
N ARG A 233 -2.14 20.08 1.88
CA ARG A 233 -3.09 20.90 2.65
C ARG A 233 -4.28 20.09 3.15
N TYR A 234 -4.79 19.18 2.32
CA TYR A 234 -5.89 18.29 2.69
C TYR A 234 -5.50 17.38 3.85
N ILE A 235 -4.34 16.71 3.75
CA ILE A 235 -3.81 15.86 4.83
C ILE A 235 -3.54 16.70 6.09
N SER A 236 -2.92 17.86 5.97
CA SER A 236 -2.66 18.76 7.11
C SER A 236 -3.95 19.17 7.84
N TYR A 237 -5.02 19.43 7.10
CA TYR A 237 -6.33 19.70 7.70
C TYR A 237 -6.90 18.48 8.42
N LEU A 238 -6.86 17.31 7.80
CA LEU A 238 -7.41 16.08 8.37
C LEU A 238 -6.59 15.56 9.55
N SER A 239 -5.29 15.85 9.62
CA SER A 239 -4.44 15.47 10.75
C SER A 239 -4.78 16.20 12.05
N LEU A 240 -5.59 17.26 11.99
CA LEU A 240 -6.13 17.94 13.16
C LEU A 240 -7.31 17.19 13.79
N LEU A 241 -7.91 16.25 13.07
CA LEU A 241 -9.02 15.45 13.56
C LEU A 241 -8.52 14.43 14.60
N PRO A 242 -9.27 14.22 15.69
CA PRO A 242 -8.89 13.23 16.69
C PRO A 242 -8.96 11.80 16.10
N ARG A 243 -8.11 10.90 16.62
CA ARG A 243 -8.11 9.47 16.30
C ARG A 243 -7.61 9.13 14.88
N ILE A 244 -7.00 10.09 14.19
CA ILE A 244 -6.41 9.92 12.86
C ILE A 244 -4.95 10.30 12.93
N SER A 245 -4.07 9.47 12.36
CA SER A 245 -2.66 9.78 12.14
C SER A 245 -2.26 9.47 10.70
N PHE A 246 -1.34 10.26 10.16
CA PHE A 246 -0.79 10.06 8.82
C PHE A 246 0.70 9.74 8.91
N HIS A 247 1.13 8.76 8.12
CA HIS A 247 2.51 8.35 7.96
C HIS A 247 2.81 8.34 6.46
N ILE A 248 3.72 9.21 6.05
CA ILE A 248 4.04 9.45 4.65
C ILE A 248 5.50 9.07 4.43
N ALA A 249 5.77 8.29 3.37
CA ALA A 249 7.13 7.92 3.02
C ALA A 249 7.96 9.14 2.61
N GLY A 250 9.22 9.18 3.04
CA GLY A 250 10.18 10.22 2.65
C GLY A 250 10.75 10.05 1.24
N GLY A 251 10.42 8.95 0.56
CA GLY A 251 10.92 8.59 -0.76
C GLY A 251 12.26 7.84 -0.73
N ASN A 252 12.59 7.17 -1.83
CA ASN A 252 13.79 6.34 -1.99
C ASN A 252 14.84 6.99 -2.89
N GLU A 253 14.60 8.20 -3.39
CA GLU A 253 15.32 8.80 -4.51
C GLU A 253 16.39 9.79 -4.07
N GLY A 254 16.85 9.72 -2.82
CA GLY A 254 17.82 10.67 -2.26
C GLY A 254 19.17 10.76 -3.01
N ILE A 255 19.52 9.74 -3.79
CA ILE A 255 20.74 9.71 -4.62
C ILE A 255 20.46 9.84 -6.11
N SER A 256 19.21 9.94 -6.54
CA SER A 256 18.80 9.95 -7.95
C SER A 256 19.01 11.30 -8.64
N GLY A 257 19.30 12.35 -7.88
CA GLY A 257 19.54 13.68 -8.44
C GLY A 257 18.27 14.38 -8.96
N HIS A 258 17.07 13.94 -8.56
CA HIS A 258 15.79 14.53 -8.98
C HIS A 258 15.43 15.82 -8.25
N HIS A 259 16.28 16.30 -7.38
CA HIS A 259 16.02 17.50 -6.58
C HIS A 259 17.24 18.42 -6.58
N PHE A 260 16.97 19.70 -6.78
CA PHE A 260 17.97 20.77 -6.63
C PHE A 260 17.46 21.81 -5.64
N HIS A 261 18.30 22.22 -4.71
CA HIS A 261 18.06 23.34 -3.80
C HIS A 261 19.22 24.35 -3.96
N GLY A 262 18.90 25.58 -4.34
CA GLY A 262 19.86 26.66 -4.49
C GLY A 262 19.42 27.93 -3.77
N ILE A 263 20.39 28.73 -3.40
CA ILE A 263 20.19 30.05 -2.79
C ILE A 263 20.94 31.09 -3.63
N ILE A 264 20.20 31.99 -4.27
CA ILE A 264 20.81 33.15 -4.96
C ILE A 264 21.02 34.24 -3.91
N ARG A 265 22.29 34.55 -3.62
CA ARG A 265 22.65 35.61 -2.71
C ARG A 265 22.52 36.97 -3.39
N ARG A 266 22.43 38.04 -2.59
CA ARG A 266 22.18 39.40 -3.09
C ARG A 266 23.21 39.91 -4.11
N GLU A 267 24.43 39.35 -4.07
CA GLU A 267 25.54 39.68 -4.95
C GLU A 267 25.61 38.80 -6.19
N GLU A 268 24.86 37.71 -6.23
CA GLU A 268 24.78 36.77 -7.34
C GLU A 268 23.59 37.11 -8.22
N GLN A 269 23.78 37.17 -9.54
CA GLN A 269 22.71 37.47 -10.47
C GLN A 269 21.95 36.21 -10.92
N TYR A 270 22.63 35.07 -10.93
CA TYR A 270 22.05 33.78 -11.35
C TYR A 270 22.85 32.62 -10.75
N GLN A 271 22.21 31.45 -10.74
CA GLN A 271 22.84 30.18 -10.43
C GLN A 271 22.56 29.20 -11.59
N THR A 272 23.62 28.57 -12.12
CA THR A 272 23.49 27.56 -13.17
C THR A 272 23.16 26.20 -12.56
N VAL A 273 22.20 25.51 -13.14
CA VAL A 273 21.83 24.15 -12.79
C VAL A 273 21.87 23.30 -14.04
N ASP A 274 22.69 22.26 -14.04
CA ASP A 274 22.74 21.28 -15.13
C ASP A 274 21.78 20.13 -14.79
N PHE A 275 20.98 19.69 -15.76
CA PHE A 275 20.10 18.55 -15.64
C PHE A 275 20.17 17.69 -16.89
N ASN A 276 19.93 16.41 -16.73
CA ASN A 276 19.85 15.45 -17.83
C ASN A 276 18.41 15.00 -18.03
N VAL A 277 18.00 14.90 -19.29
CA VAL A 277 16.73 14.28 -19.69
C VAL A 277 17.03 12.84 -20.10
N ALA A 278 16.24 11.89 -19.64
CA ALA A 278 16.41 10.48 -19.98
C ALA A 278 16.23 10.25 -21.49
N GLU A 279 16.97 9.30 -22.07
CA GLU A 279 16.82 8.93 -23.49
C GLU A 279 15.40 8.41 -23.74
N GLY A 280 14.72 8.95 -24.76
CA GLY A 280 13.37 8.57 -25.17
C GLY A 280 12.26 9.48 -24.65
N GLU A 281 12.55 10.45 -23.82
CA GLU A 281 11.60 11.50 -23.45
C GLU A 281 11.72 12.68 -24.46
N ASN A 282 10.68 12.87 -25.25
CA ASN A 282 10.54 14.06 -26.08
C ASN A 282 10.13 15.23 -25.18
N GLY A 283 11.04 16.17 -24.97
CA GLY A 283 10.80 17.40 -24.23
C GLY A 283 9.80 18.34 -24.90
#